data_788eeba5c37dbf42553d645bd3aad0fa
#
_entry.id   788eeba5c37dbf42553d645bd3aad0fa
#
_cell.length_a   1.000
_cell.length_b   1.000
_cell.length_c   1.000
_cell.angle_alpha   90.00
_cell.angle_beta   90.00
_cell.angle_gamma   90.00
#
_symmetry.space_group_name_H-M   'P 1'
#
loop_
_entity.id
_entity.type
_entity.pdbx_description
1 polymer ?
#
loop_
_entity_poly.entity_id
_entity_poly.type
_entity_poly.pdbx_seq_one_letter_code
_entity_poly.pdbx_strand_id
1 'polypeptide(L)'
;MAVRARIVLLALLAMGASAQAMSIREMRTLEANEKDGKLYANYYLVGVMEGLREASDAARRAGQTPPFCVDGRRFEPAMARSLYQSELSRNADSYEADMPVQLVLSAALRSSYRCTH
;
A
#
# COMPACT_ATOMS: atom_id res chain seq x y z
N MET A 1 -26.69 4.06 34.94
CA MET A 1 -25.30 4.52 34.91
C MET A 1 -24.38 3.60 34.09
N ALA A 2 -24.46 2.27 34.22
CA ALA A 2 -23.65 1.33 33.41
C ALA A 2 -23.87 1.42 31.88
N VAL A 3 -25.08 1.75 31.44
CA VAL A 3 -25.41 1.87 29.99
C VAL A 3 -24.75 3.09 29.35
N ARG A 4 -24.65 4.21 30.06
CA ARG A 4 -23.97 5.43 29.55
C ARG A 4 -22.46 5.22 29.39
N ALA A 5 -21.83 4.52 30.34
CA ALA A 5 -20.41 4.19 30.27
C ALA A 5 -20.11 3.23 29.10
N ARG A 6 -20.99 2.29 28.81
CA ARG A 6 -20.85 1.34 27.68
C ARG A 6 -21.01 2.04 26.34
N ILE A 7 -21.91 3.00 26.21
CA ILE A 7 -22.11 3.78 24.98
C ILE A 7 -20.90 4.66 24.70
N VAL A 8 -20.32 5.28 25.72
CA VAL A 8 -19.10 6.11 25.58
C VAL A 8 -17.91 5.24 25.16
N LEU A 9 -17.77 4.03 25.70
CA LEU A 9 -16.68 3.10 25.33
C LEU A 9 -16.82 2.63 23.90
N LEU A 10 -18.03 2.32 23.42
CA LEU A 10 -18.31 1.94 22.04
C LEU A 10 -18.03 3.08 21.04
N ALA A 11 -18.36 4.34 21.41
CA ALA A 11 -18.06 5.50 20.60
C ALA A 11 -16.55 5.76 20.46
N LEU A 12 -15.77 5.55 21.52
CA LEU A 12 -14.30 5.67 21.50
C LEU A 12 -13.64 4.59 20.64
N LEU A 13 -14.17 3.37 20.65
CA LEU A 13 -13.69 2.28 19.78
C LEU A 13 -13.99 2.55 18.30
N ALA A 14 -15.13 3.15 17.97
CA ALA A 14 -15.49 3.53 16.62
C ALA A 14 -14.58 4.66 16.06
N MET A 15 -14.13 5.59 16.90
CA MET A 15 -13.21 6.66 16.52
C MET A 15 -11.77 6.15 16.25
N GLY A 16 -11.35 5.04 16.89
CA GLY A 16 -10.03 4.44 16.70
C GLY A 16 -9.89 3.63 15.40
N ALA A 17 -10.98 3.34 14.66
CA ALA A 17 -10.98 2.48 13.48
C ALA A 17 -10.73 3.22 12.16
N SER A 18 -10.42 4.54 12.18
CA SER A 18 -10.28 5.37 10.97
C SER A 18 -8.84 5.60 10.52
N ALA A 19 -7.87 4.74 10.92
CA ALA A 19 -6.51 4.78 10.42
C ALA A 19 -6.51 4.49 8.91
N GLN A 20 -6.17 5.50 8.10
CA GLN A 20 -6.12 5.38 6.64
C GLN A 20 -4.69 5.24 6.14
N ALA A 21 -4.52 4.47 5.07
CA ALA A 21 -3.26 4.38 4.36
C ALA A 21 -2.94 5.70 3.65
N MET A 22 -1.66 5.94 3.40
CA MET A 22 -1.21 7.15 2.69
C MET A 22 -1.83 7.22 1.28
N SER A 23 -2.42 8.36 0.96
CA SER A 23 -2.96 8.64 -0.37
C SER A 23 -1.86 9.08 -1.34
N ILE A 24 -2.17 9.05 -2.63
CA ILE A 24 -1.28 9.58 -3.67
C ILE A 24 -0.98 11.06 -3.41
N ARG A 25 -1.97 11.83 -2.99
CA ARG A 25 -1.81 13.25 -2.64
C ARG A 25 -0.83 13.44 -1.48
N GLU A 26 -1.00 12.66 -0.41
CA GLU A 26 -0.11 12.71 0.76
C GLU A 26 1.32 12.30 0.40
N MET A 27 1.48 11.31 -0.47
CA MET A 27 2.79 10.91 -0.99
C MET A 27 3.47 12.07 -1.73
N ARG A 28 2.75 12.76 -2.60
CA ARG A 28 3.25 13.94 -3.32
C ARG A 28 3.64 15.07 -2.36
N THR A 29 2.82 15.31 -1.35
CA THR A 29 3.09 16.33 -0.33
C THR A 29 4.34 15.99 0.48
N LEU A 30 4.50 14.74 0.88
CA LEU A 30 5.69 14.26 1.58
C LEU A 30 6.95 14.49 0.75
N GLU A 31 6.94 14.12 -0.52
CA GLU A 31 8.09 14.27 -1.43
C GLU A 31 8.44 15.73 -1.68
N ALA A 32 7.45 16.62 -1.75
CA ALA A 32 7.65 18.03 -2.09
C ALA A 32 8.06 18.91 -0.89
N ASN A 33 7.56 18.62 0.32
CA ASN A 33 7.62 19.53 1.45
C ASN A 33 8.58 19.11 2.57
N GLU A 34 8.92 17.82 2.66
CA GLU A 34 9.83 17.33 3.69
C GLU A 34 11.26 17.24 3.18
N LYS A 35 12.24 17.57 4.05
CA LYS A 35 13.66 17.58 3.71
C LYS A 35 14.13 16.25 3.10
N ASP A 36 13.78 15.13 3.75
CA ASP A 36 14.13 13.79 3.30
C ASP A 36 12.89 13.05 2.78
N GLY A 37 11.92 13.79 2.25
CA GLY A 37 10.63 13.26 1.86
C GLY A 37 10.68 12.17 0.82
N LYS A 38 11.57 12.29 -0.17
CA LYS A 38 11.78 11.24 -1.19
C LYS A 38 12.31 9.95 -0.59
N LEU A 39 13.21 10.06 0.37
CA LEU A 39 13.77 8.90 1.07
C LEU A 39 12.68 8.20 1.89
N TYR A 40 11.92 8.94 2.67
CA TYR A 40 10.81 8.39 3.45
C TYR A 40 9.74 7.77 2.55
N ALA A 41 9.40 8.43 1.45
CA ALA A 41 8.48 7.90 0.45
C ALA A 41 8.95 6.56 -0.12
N ASN A 42 10.21 6.45 -0.50
CA ASN A 42 10.79 5.23 -1.03
C ASN A 42 10.71 4.06 -0.04
N TYR A 43 11.05 4.29 1.23
CA TYR A 43 10.95 3.25 2.26
C TYR A 43 9.50 2.89 2.61
N TYR A 44 8.60 3.86 2.58
CA TYR A 44 7.17 3.57 2.71
C TYR A 44 6.68 2.64 1.60
N LEU A 45 7.07 2.90 0.36
CA LEU A 45 6.74 2.06 -0.79
C LEU A 45 7.28 0.63 -0.62
N VAL A 46 8.52 0.47 -0.15
CA VAL A 46 9.09 -0.85 0.15
C VAL A 46 8.23 -1.58 1.19
N GLY A 47 7.85 -0.90 2.27
CA GLY A 47 7.01 -1.48 3.31
C GLY A 47 5.66 -1.95 2.79
N VAL A 48 5.02 -1.15 1.95
CA VAL A 48 3.75 -1.54 1.30
C VAL A 48 3.94 -2.75 0.41
N MET A 49 4.99 -2.78 -0.40
CA MET A 49 5.30 -3.92 -1.29
C MET A 49 5.57 -5.20 -0.49
N GLU A 50 6.31 -5.11 0.61
CA GLU A 50 6.57 -6.27 1.49
C GLU A 50 5.28 -6.79 2.13
N GLY A 51 4.38 -5.91 2.55
CA GLY A 51 3.07 -6.30 3.05
C GLY A 51 2.22 -6.99 1.99
N LEU A 52 2.21 -6.47 0.77
CA LEU A 52 1.51 -7.07 -0.36
C LEU A 52 2.09 -8.44 -0.73
N ARG A 53 3.42 -8.58 -0.71
CA ARG A 53 4.09 -9.87 -0.93
C ARG A 53 3.70 -10.90 0.11
N GLU A 54 3.73 -10.55 1.39
CA GLU A 54 3.32 -11.47 2.45
C GLU A 54 1.86 -11.91 2.31
N ALA A 55 0.97 -11.00 1.96
CA ALA A 55 -0.43 -11.34 1.70
C ALA A 55 -0.58 -12.31 0.50
N SER A 56 0.19 -12.09 -0.55
CA SER A 56 0.22 -12.98 -1.73
C SER A 56 0.76 -14.37 -1.37
N ASP A 57 1.84 -14.43 -0.60
CA ASP A 57 2.43 -15.69 -0.15
C ASP A 57 1.50 -16.44 0.82
N ALA A 58 0.81 -15.72 1.70
CA ALA A 58 -0.18 -16.31 2.59
C ALA A 58 -1.35 -16.93 1.81
N ALA A 59 -1.82 -16.27 0.75
CA ALA A 59 -2.85 -16.81 -0.14
C ALA A 59 -2.38 -18.12 -0.78
N ARG A 60 -1.15 -18.17 -1.25
CA ARG A 60 -0.54 -19.38 -1.84
C ARG A 60 -0.46 -20.52 -0.81
N ARG A 61 -0.01 -20.24 0.40
CA ARG A 61 0.05 -21.24 1.49
C ARG A 61 -1.33 -21.78 1.85
N ALA A 62 -2.37 -20.96 1.69
CA ALA A 62 -3.76 -21.38 1.94
C ALA A 62 -4.41 -22.10 0.74
N GLY A 63 -3.65 -22.41 -0.31
CA GLY A 63 -4.16 -23.07 -1.52
C GLY A 63 -4.93 -22.18 -2.47
N GLN A 64 -4.88 -20.86 -2.26
CA GLN A 64 -5.52 -19.88 -3.15
C GLN A 64 -4.54 -19.43 -4.24
N THR A 65 -5.07 -18.98 -5.38
CA THR A 65 -4.25 -18.41 -6.45
C THR A 65 -3.70 -17.05 -6.00
N PRO A 66 -2.35 -16.88 -5.92
CA PRO A 66 -1.77 -15.60 -5.55
C PRO A 66 -1.98 -14.57 -6.67
N PRO A 67 -2.18 -13.28 -6.33
CA PRO A 67 -2.37 -12.23 -7.33
C PRO A 67 -1.11 -11.90 -8.14
N PHE A 68 0.08 -12.21 -7.62
CA PHE A 68 1.37 -12.06 -8.30
C PHE A 68 2.38 -13.01 -7.68
N CYS A 69 3.51 -13.22 -8.38
CA CYS A 69 4.57 -14.13 -7.93
C CYS A 69 5.93 -13.41 -7.97
N VAL A 70 6.45 -13.08 -6.80
CA VAL A 70 7.80 -12.51 -6.65
C VAL A 70 8.70 -13.58 -6.06
N ASP A 71 9.58 -14.12 -6.89
CA ASP A 71 10.45 -15.24 -6.51
C ASP A 71 11.69 -14.74 -5.76
N GLY A 72 11.60 -14.63 -4.43
CA GLY A 72 12.75 -14.39 -3.56
C GLY A 72 13.49 -13.06 -3.77
N ARG A 73 13.01 -12.18 -4.63
CA ARG A 73 13.63 -10.88 -4.86
C ARG A 73 13.47 -9.97 -3.66
N ARG A 74 14.56 -9.29 -3.33
CA ARG A 74 14.52 -8.20 -2.36
C ARG A 74 13.98 -6.94 -3.04
N PHE A 75 13.06 -6.26 -2.38
CA PHE A 75 12.55 -4.97 -2.85
C PHE A 75 13.48 -3.85 -2.42
N GLU A 76 14.13 -3.21 -3.39
CA GLU A 76 14.98 -2.05 -3.16
C GLU A 76 14.17 -0.74 -3.30
N PRO A 77 14.53 0.33 -2.56
CA PRO A 77 13.78 1.60 -2.62
C PRO A 77 13.66 2.19 -4.02
N ALA A 78 14.72 2.16 -4.81
CA ALA A 78 14.70 2.67 -6.18
C ALA A 78 13.74 1.86 -7.08
N MET A 79 13.72 0.55 -6.91
CA MET A 79 12.81 -0.35 -7.63
C MET A 79 11.35 -0.08 -7.24
N ALA A 80 11.08 0.07 -5.96
CA ALA A 80 9.73 0.38 -5.47
C ALA A 80 9.21 1.69 -6.05
N ARG A 81 10.06 2.72 -6.05
CA ARG A 81 9.74 4.02 -6.65
C ARG A 81 9.48 3.90 -8.16
N SER A 82 10.33 3.17 -8.88
CA SER A 82 10.17 2.97 -10.31
C SER A 82 8.86 2.27 -10.67
N LEU A 83 8.51 1.22 -9.96
CA LEU A 83 7.25 0.51 -10.14
C LEU A 83 6.04 1.42 -9.89
N TYR A 84 6.08 2.16 -8.80
CA TYR A 84 5.02 3.09 -8.41
C TYR A 84 4.82 4.18 -9.48
N GLN A 85 5.89 4.86 -9.87
CA GLN A 85 5.84 5.95 -10.84
C GLN A 85 5.45 5.47 -12.24
N SER A 86 5.96 4.32 -12.66
CA SER A 86 5.61 3.75 -13.97
C SER A 86 4.13 3.40 -14.06
N GLU A 87 3.56 2.83 -13.01
CA GLU A 87 2.13 2.52 -12.96
C GLU A 87 1.28 3.79 -13.03
N LEU A 88 1.62 4.81 -12.25
CA LEU A 88 0.92 6.11 -12.28
C LEU A 88 1.00 6.78 -13.65
N SER A 89 2.14 6.69 -14.34
CA SER A 89 2.31 7.28 -15.65
C SER A 89 1.54 6.55 -16.75
N ARG A 90 1.59 5.21 -16.72
CA ARG A 90 0.93 4.39 -17.75
C ARG A 90 -0.59 4.38 -17.63
N ASN A 91 -1.10 4.45 -16.41
CA ASN A 91 -2.52 4.31 -16.11
C ASN A 91 -3.07 5.51 -15.34
N ALA A 92 -2.62 6.71 -15.69
CA ALA A 92 -2.96 7.95 -14.97
C ALA A 92 -4.47 8.15 -14.80
N ASP A 93 -5.27 7.78 -15.79
CA ASP A 93 -6.72 7.93 -15.78
C ASP A 93 -7.42 6.98 -14.81
N SER A 94 -6.72 5.96 -14.32
CA SER A 94 -7.26 5.00 -13.35
C SER A 94 -7.12 5.46 -11.91
N TYR A 95 -6.38 6.53 -11.65
CA TYR A 95 -6.03 6.94 -10.29
C TYR A 95 -6.44 8.38 -9.98
N GLU A 96 -7.16 8.54 -8.90
CA GLU A 96 -7.48 9.84 -8.30
C GLU A 96 -6.54 10.12 -7.12
N ALA A 97 -6.31 11.38 -6.82
CA ALA A 97 -5.32 11.80 -5.82
C ALA A 97 -5.62 11.34 -4.39
N ASP A 98 -6.87 11.05 -4.07
CA ASP A 98 -7.30 10.55 -2.76
C ASP A 98 -7.24 9.03 -2.63
N MET A 99 -6.94 8.31 -3.71
CA MET A 99 -6.75 6.86 -3.67
C MET A 99 -5.49 6.48 -2.91
N PRO A 100 -5.52 5.35 -2.16
CA PRO A 100 -4.35 4.92 -1.40
C PRO A 100 -3.24 4.37 -2.30
N VAL A 101 -2.00 4.64 -1.89
CA VAL A 101 -0.78 4.23 -2.59
C VAL A 101 -0.71 2.72 -2.84
N GLN A 102 -1.23 1.90 -1.92
CA GLN A 102 -1.19 0.45 -2.10
C GLN A 102 -1.99 -0.05 -3.30
N LEU A 103 -3.00 0.68 -3.77
CA LEU A 103 -3.71 0.30 -5.00
C LEU A 103 -2.80 0.40 -6.22
N VAL A 104 -2.00 1.45 -6.28
CA VAL A 104 -1.02 1.65 -7.35
C VAL A 104 0.04 0.54 -7.34
N LEU A 105 0.61 0.26 -6.18
CA LEU A 105 1.63 -0.78 -6.03
C LEU A 105 1.07 -2.18 -6.27
N SER A 106 -0.15 -2.46 -5.85
CA SER A 106 -0.81 -3.74 -6.13
C SER A 106 -0.94 -3.97 -7.63
N ALA A 107 -1.40 -2.96 -8.38
CA ALA A 107 -1.50 -3.03 -9.84
C ALA A 107 -0.13 -3.19 -10.50
N ALA A 108 0.88 -2.45 -10.02
CA ALA A 108 2.26 -2.54 -10.53
C ALA A 108 2.84 -3.95 -10.34
N LEU A 109 2.67 -4.55 -9.16
CA LEU A 109 3.15 -5.90 -8.87
C LEU A 109 2.45 -6.95 -9.71
N ARG A 110 1.13 -6.84 -9.89
CA ARG A 110 0.35 -7.76 -10.72
C ARG A 110 0.77 -7.71 -12.19
N SER A 111 1.10 -6.54 -12.72
CA SER A 111 1.53 -6.43 -14.11
C SER A 111 2.98 -6.83 -14.33
N SER A 112 3.87 -6.57 -13.36
CA SER A 112 5.31 -6.84 -13.45
C SER A 112 5.73 -8.25 -13.04
N TYR A 113 4.99 -8.88 -12.12
CA TYR A 113 5.32 -10.19 -11.54
C TYR A 113 4.17 -11.17 -11.69
N ARG A 114 3.75 -11.40 -12.90
CA ARG A 114 2.69 -12.38 -13.19
C ARG A 114 3.12 -13.78 -12.85
N CYS A 115 2.20 -14.55 -12.25
CA CYS A 115 2.42 -15.96 -12.03
C CYS A 115 2.35 -16.72 -13.36
N THR A 116 3.33 -17.62 -13.60
CA THR A 116 3.48 -18.34 -14.87
C THR A 116 2.88 -19.74 -14.86
N HIS A 117 2.21 -20.10 -13.78
CA HIS A 117 1.60 -21.45 -13.62
C HIS A 117 0.24 -21.42 -12.99
#